data_f6798e7f78ac394fcc275112ed9271f1
#
_entry.id   f6798e7f78ac394fcc275112ed9271f1
#
_cell.length_a   1.000
_cell.length_b   1.000
_cell.length_c   1.000
_cell.angle_alpha   90.00
_cell.angle_beta   90.00
_cell.angle_gamma   90.00
#
_symmetry.space_group_name_H-M   'P 1'
#
loop_
_entity.id
_entity.type
_entity.pdbx_description
1 polymer ?
#
loop_
_entity_poly.entity_id
_entity_poly.type
_entity_poly.pdbx_seq_one_letter_code
_entity_poly.pdbx_strand_id
1 'polypeptide(L)'
;KTGEILKINLKTKEVINLDHDLKVVQPHWQAGMLDILYSNKEIFVSYTEDMGNDKTSTSIARGLIQDNELTSLQNIFQSQPPLWDNIHWGSRLMIKDDLLYASVGERAQGSFTQDPTNHIGKIIRINRDGSAPSDNPYSSEPDWLPEVYQIGLRNPQGMALNPNDNSIYITNHGPKGGDFFGEVVKGTNYGWMDVA
;
A
#
# COMPACT_ATOMS: atom_id res chain seq x y z
N LYS A 1 5.61 -1.73 -14.79
CA LYS A 1 5.53 -2.96 -13.97
C LYS A 1 6.78 -3.86 -14.07
N THR A 2 7.83 -3.42 -14.77
CA THR A 2 9.07 -4.20 -14.96
C THR A 2 9.95 -4.28 -13.70
N GLY A 3 9.62 -3.51 -12.67
CA GLY A 3 10.42 -3.38 -11.47
C GLY A 3 11.48 -2.28 -11.56
N GLU A 4 11.52 -1.50 -12.63
CA GLU A 4 12.46 -0.38 -12.78
C GLU A 4 11.90 0.87 -12.12
N ILE A 5 12.78 1.65 -11.48
CA ILE A 5 12.50 2.98 -10.97
C ILE A 5 13.27 3.98 -11.83
N LEU A 6 12.55 4.85 -12.55
CA LEU A 6 13.15 5.79 -13.50
C LEU A 6 12.99 7.23 -13.01
N LYS A 7 14.08 7.98 -13.07
CA LYS A 7 14.09 9.44 -12.90
C LYS A 7 14.21 10.12 -14.26
N ILE A 8 13.27 11.00 -14.60
CA ILE A 8 13.22 11.68 -15.88
C ILE A 8 13.40 13.18 -15.67
N ASN A 9 14.40 13.76 -16.33
CA ASN A 9 14.55 15.21 -16.41
C ASN A 9 13.55 15.76 -17.44
N LEU A 10 12.56 16.52 -17.00
CA LEU A 10 11.50 17.01 -17.89
C LEU A 10 11.99 18.03 -18.94
N LYS A 11 13.12 18.69 -18.71
CA LYS A 11 13.71 19.67 -19.66
C LYS A 11 14.60 18.97 -20.69
N THR A 12 15.56 18.17 -20.25
CA THR A 12 16.54 17.51 -21.13
C THR A 12 16.03 16.20 -21.72
N LYS A 13 14.95 15.64 -21.16
CA LYS A 13 14.41 14.29 -21.47
C LYS A 13 15.36 13.16 -21.14
N GLU A 14 16.41 13.43 -20.42
CA GLU A 14 17.33 12.41 -19.92
C GLU A 14 16.59 11.47 -18.96
N VAL A 15 16.81 10.18 -19.11
CA VAL A 15 16.23 9.11 -18.28
C VAL A 15 17.37 8.44 -17.54
N ILE A 16 17.26 8.35 -16.23
CA ILE A 16 18.22 7.67 -15.34
C ILE A 16 17.49 6.52 -14.66
N ASN A 17 18.04 5.32 -14.74
CA ASN A 17 17.58 4.20 -13.94
C ASN A 17 18.12 4.34 -12.51
N LEU A 18 17.23 4.24 -11.52
CA LEU A 18 17.61 4.20 -10.11
C LEU A 18 17.66 2.74 -9.68
N ASP A 19 18.87 2.21 -9.60
CA ASP A 19 19.10 0.80 -9.29
C ASP A 19 18.63 0.44 -7.88
N HIS A 20 18.09 -0.76 -7.72
CA HIS A 20 17.61 -1.29 -6.44
C HIS A 20 17.66 -2.82 -6.42
N ASP A 21 17.62 -3.38 -5.20
CA ASP A 21 17.66 -4.81 -4.91
C ASP A 21 16.33 -5.39 -4.36
N LEU A 22 15.21 -4.66 -4.53
CA LEU A 22 13.90 -5.13 -4.10
C LEU A 22 13.52 -6.44 -4.80
N LYS A 23 13.02 -7.40 -4.04
CA LYS A 23 12.54 -8.71 -4.54
C LYS A 23 11.16 -8.58 -5.18
N VAL A 24 11.07 -7.80 -6.24
CA VAL A 24 9.82 -7.58 -6.97
C VAL A 24 9.47 -8.82 -7.77
N VAL A 25 8.28 -9.37 -7.56
CA VAL A 25 7.74 -10.43 -8.40
C VAL A 25 7.66 -9.94 -9.84
N GLN A 26 8.14 -10.76 -10.79
CA GLN A 26 8.01 -10.45 -12.21
C GLN A 26 6.54 -10.23 -12.57
N PRO A 27 6.24 -9.29 -13.47
CA PRO A 27 4.87 -8.91 -13.77
C PRO A 27 4.05 -10.12 -14.22
N HIS A 28 3.15 -10.57 -13.37
CA HIS A 28 2.15 -11.59 -13.68
C HIS A 28 0.78 -11.07 -13.25
N TRP A 29 -0.14 -10.94 -14.18
CA TRP A 29 -1.47 -10.34 -13.96
C TRP A 29 -1.36 -8.91 -13.40
N GLN A 30 -1.70 -8.70 -12.12
CA GLN A 30 -1.70 -7.40 -11.45
C GLN A 30 -0.45 -7.14 -10.60
N ALA A 31 0.43 -8.14 -10.42
CA ALA A 31 1.64 -8.05 -9.61
C ALA A 31 2.73 -7.15 -10.22
N GLY A 32 3.76 -6.86 -9.47
CA GLY A 32 4.95 -6.09 -9.86
C GLY A 32 5.17 -4.85 -9.02
N MET A 33 5.82 -3.83 -9.58
CA MET A 33 5.91 -2.48 -8.99
C MET A 33 4.53 -1.83 -9.08
N LEU A 34 3.98 -1.33 -7.97
CA LEU A 34 2.57 -0.95 -7.85
C LEU A 34 2.34 0.55 -7.76
N ASP A 35 2.98 1.21 -6.80
CA ASP A 35 2.89 2.66 -6.63
C ASP A 35 4.23 3.26 -6.22
N ILE A 36 4.40 4.55 -6.45
CA ILE A 36 5.58 5.32 -6.07
C ILE A 36 5.14 6.68 -5.53
N LEU A 37 5.66 7.06 -4.38
CA LEU A 37 5.38 8.34 -3.72
C LEU A 37 6.70 9.00 -3.35
N TYR A 38 6.88 10.27 -3.77
CA TYR A 38 8.04 11.08 -3.41
C TYR A 38 7.63 12.17 -2.42
N SER A 39 8.33 12.27 -1.31
CA SER A 39 8.10 13.30 -0.28
C SER A 39 9.39 13.61 0.48
N ASN A 40 9.78 14.87 0.52
CA ASN A 40 10.93 15.36 1.32
C ASN A 40 12.25 14.63 1.04
N LYS A 41 12.58 14.40 -0.25
CA LYS A 41 13.75 13.62 -0.72
C LYS A 41 13.68 12.12 -0.46
N GLU A 42 12.62 11.64 0.17
CA GLU A 42 12.35 10.22 0.34
C GLU A 42 11.45 9.71 -0.79
N ILE A 43 11.67 8.47 -1.14
CA ILE A 43 10.81 7.71 -2.04
C ILE A 43 10.21 6.56 -1.25
N PHE A 44 8.91 6.36 -1.43
CA PHE A 44 8.19 5.20 -0.95
C PHE A 44 7.69 4.42 -2.16
N VAL A 45 7.91 3.12 -2.14
CA VAL A 45 7.53 2.24 -3.25
C VAL A 45 6.71 1.10 -2.69
N SER A 46 5.48 0.95 -3.17
CA SER A 46 4.72 -0.28 -2.92
C SER A 46 4.94 -1.26 -4.06
N TYR A 47 5.10 -2.52 -3.72
CA TYR A 47 5.39 -3.57 -4.68
C TYR A 47 4.89 -4.94 -4.22
N THR A 48 4.79 -5.86 -5.17
CA THR A 48 4.57 -7.27 -4.87
C THR A 48 5.91 -7.91 -4.55
N GLU A 49 6.10 -8.27 -3.29
CA GLU A 49 7.31 -8.95 -2.83
C GLU A 49 7.20 -10.46 -3.01
N ASP A 50 8.27 -11.07 -3.54
CA ASP A 50 8.41 -12.52 -3.58
C ASP A 50 8.80 -13.05 -2.21
N MET A 51 7.90 -13.84 -1.61
CA MET A 51 8.08 -14.45 -0.30
C MET A 51 8.60 -15.90 -0.38
N GLY A 52 8.89 -16.39 -1.59
CA GLY A 52 9.24 -17.79 -1.85
C GLY A 52 8.04 -18.71 -1.78
N ASN A 53 8.21 -19.93 -2.30
CA ASN A 53 7.16 -20.96 -2.34
C ASN A 53 5.86 -20.48 -3.00
N ASP A 54 5.96 -19.72 -4.07
CA ASP A 54 4.86 -19.10 -4.84
C ASP A 54 3.98 -18.13 -4.02
N LYS A 55 4.41 -17.73 -2.84
CA LYS A 55 3.72 -16.74 -2.00
C LYS A 55 4.24 -15.34 -2.26
N THR A 56 3.34 -14.40 -2.14
CA THR A 56 3.61 -12.97 -2.37
C THR A 56 2.97 -12.10 -1.29
N SER A 57 3.55 -10.93 -1.06
CA SER A 57 3.03 -9.93 -0.12
C SER A 57 2.96 -8.55 -0.78
N THR A 58 2.04 -7.71 -0.34
CA THR A 58 2.14 -6.26 -0.59
C THR A 58 3.14 -5.68 0.38
N SER A 59 4.23 -5.14 -0.14
CA SER A 59 5.31 -4.58 0.67
C SER A 59 5.56 -3.12 0.31
N ILE A 60 6.12 -2.36 1.25
CA ILE A 60 6.49 -0.96 1.07
C ILE A 60 7.96 -0.80 1.44
N ALA A 61 8.74 -0.29 0.50
CA ALA A 61 10.12 0.12 0.74
C ALA A 61 10.21 1.64 0.80
N ARG A 62 11.14 2.15 1.63
CA ARG A 62 11.53 3.55 1.73
C ARG A 62 13.00 3.70 1.38
N GLY A 63 13.34 4.73 0.63
CA GLY A 63 14.71 5.08 0.28
C GLY A 63 14.91 6.59 0.15
N LEU A 64 16.15 7.02 -0.07
CA LEU A 64 16.53 8.40 -0.32
C LEU A 64 17.00 8.56 -1.76
N ILE A 65 16.63 9.66 -2.40
CA ILE A 65 17.20 10.03 -3.71
C ILE A 65 18.24 11.13 -3.49
N GLN A 66 19.50 10.77 -3.75
CA GLN A 66 20.65 11.69 -3.67
C GLN A 66 21.46 11.57 -4.97
N ASP A 67 21.82 12.69 -5.57
CA ASP A 67 22.73 12.77 -6.73
C ASP A 67 22.43 11.77 -7.87
N ASN A 68 21.15 11.51 -8.15
CA ASN A 68 20.62 10.54 -9.12
C ASN A 68 20.80 9.06 -8.71
N GLU A 69 21.06 8.78 -7.48
CA GLU A 69 21.10 7.43 -6.92
C GLU A 69 19.99 7.21 -5.91
N LEU A 70 19.52 5.98 -5.82
CA LEU A 70 18.60 5.53 -4.78
C LEU A 70 19.44 4.87 -3.68
N THR A 71 19.43 5.50 -2.51
CA THR A 71 20.24 5.06 -1.38
C THR A 71 19.38 4.67 -0.19
N SER A 72 19.94 3.88 0.72
CA SER A 72 19.28 3.48 1.97
C SER A 72 17.89 2.86 1.75
N LEU A 73 17.70 2.16 0.64
CA LEU A 73 16.44 1.48 0.35
C LEU A 73 16.24 0.31 1.31
N GLN A 74 15.16 0.33 2.05
CA GLN A 74 14.81 -0.72 3.00
C GLN A 74 13.32 -0.99 3.01
N ASN A 75 12.93 -2.23 3.26
CA ASN A 75 11.54 -2.60 3.46
C ASN A 75 11.08 -2.10 4.84
N ILE A 76 10.02 -1.31 4.87
CA ILE A 76 9.44 -0.73 6.09
C ILE A 76 8.08 -1.34 6.46
N PHE A 77 7.44 -2.04 5.53
CA PHE A 77 6.17 -2.71 5.77
C PHE A 77 6.01 -3.93 4.85
N GLN A 78 5.40 -4.97 5.39
CA GLN A 78 5.05 -6.18 4.66
C GLN A 78 3.70 -6.70 5.15
N SER A 79 2.72 -6.81 4.25
CA SER A 79 1.39 -7.30 4.61
C SER A 79 1.42 -8.78 5.00
N GLN A 80 0.64 -9.13 6.02
CA GLN A 80 0.50 -10.48 6.55
C GLN A 80 -0.94 -10.98 6.32
N PRO A 81 -1.12 -12.29 6.05
CA PRO A 81 -0.12 -13.29 5.68
C PRO A 81 0.30 -13.18 4.20
N PRO A 82 1.44 -13.74 3.80
CA PRO A 82 1.77 -13.94 2.39
C PRO A 82 0.80 -14.93 1.73
N LEU A 83 0.35 -14.62 0.50
CA LEU A 83 -0.68 -15.36 -0.21
C LEU A 83 -0.22 -15.79 -1.62
N TRP A 84 -0.88 -16.81 -2.21
CA TRP A 84 -0.57 -17.30 -3.56
C TRP A 84 -1.27 -16.51 -4.67
N ASP A 85 -2.37 -15.81 -4.36
CA ASP A 85 -3.18 -15.11 -5.36
C ASP A 85 -2.47 -13.88 -5.93
N ASN A 86 -2.64 -13.66 -7.24
CA ASN A 86 -1.97 -12.59 -8.01
C ASN A 86 -2.89 -11.45 -8.43
N ILE A 87 -3.98 -11.21 -7.68
CA ILE A 87 -4.97 -10.16 -7.94
C ILE A 87 -5.26 -9.33 -6.69
N HIS A 88 -5.91 -8.19 -6.87
CA HIS A 88 -6.43 -7.30 -5.84
C HIS A 88 -5.34 -6.85 -4.84
N TRP A 89 -4.33 -6.18 -5.34
CA TRP A 89 -3.19 -5.72 -4.51
C TRP A 89 -3.50 -4.45 -3.71
N GLY A 90 -4.45 -3.61 -4.17
CA GLY A 90 -4.62 -2.27 -3.65
C GLY A 90 -3.39 -1.42 -3.92
N SER A 91 -2.57 -1.20 -2.89
CA SER A 91 -1.18 -0.71 -2.91
C SER A 91 -0.98 0.78 -3.16
N ARG A 92 -2.03 1.60 -3.17
CA ARG A 92 -1.89 3.06 -3.28
C ARG A 92 -1.29 3.64 -2.01
N LEU A 93 -0.36 4.58 -2.17
CA LEU A 93 0.35 5.28 -1.10
C LEU A 93 -0.10 6.74 -0.99
N MET A 94 -0.17 7.26 0.24
CA MET A 94 -0.48 8.65 0.54
C MET A 94 0.25 9.09 1.82
N ILE A 95 0.81 10.29 1.83
CA ILE A 95 1.29 10.93 3.06
C ILE A 95 0.32 12.03 3.45
N LYS A 96 -0.11 11.99 4.71
CA LYS A 96 -0.89 13.04 5.37
C LYS A 96 -0.36 13.20 6.79
N ASP A 97 -0.12 14.45 7.20
CA ASP A 97 0.36 14.81 8.54
C ASP A 97 1.62 14.00 8.95
N ASP A 98 2.55 13.84 8.00
CA ASP A 98 3.81 13.08 8.10
C ASP A 98 3.65 11.57 8.33
N LEU A 99 2.44 11.04 8.22
CA LEU A 99 2.13 9.61 8.32
C LEU A 99 1.85 9.01 6.94
N LEU A 100 2.30 7.79 6.73
CA LEU A 100 2.08 7.03 5.50
C LEU A 100 0.83 6.19 5.62
N TYR A 101 -0.12 6.41 4.71
CA TYR A 101 -1.29 5.58 4.50
C TYR A 101 -1.06 4.69 3.28
N ALA A 102 -1.45 3.44 3.38
CA ALA A 102 -1.40 2.51 2.25
C ALA A 102 -2.64 1.63 2.21
N SER A 103 -3.10 1.35 1.00
CA SER A 103 -4.20 0.41 0.79
C SER A 103 -3.65 -0.99 0.53
N VAL A 104 -4.25 -2.01 1.14
CA VAL A 104 -3.98 -3.43 0.88
C VAL A 104 -5.26 -4.07 0.38
N GLY A 105 -5.22 -4.70 -0.78
CA GLY A 105 -6.37 -5.40 -1.36
C GLY A 105 -6.65 -6.74 -0.69
N GLU A 106 -7.83 -7.29 -0.94
CA GLU A 106 -8.29 -8.54 -0.28
C GLU A 106 -7.68 -9.82 -0.88
N ARG A 107 -6.92 -9.73 -1.98
CA ARG A 107 -6.14 -10.83 -2.55
C ARG A 107 -6.97 -12.10 -2.81
N ALA A 108 -8.24 -11.96 -3.26
CA ALA A 108 -9.24 -13.02 -3.39
C ALA A 108 -9.54 -13.81 -2.08
N GLN A 109 -9.21 -13.22 -0.93
CA GLN A 109 -9.45 -13.77 0.41
C GLN A 109 -10.45 -12.89 1.18
N GLY A 110 -11.66 -12.77 0.66
CA GLY A 110 -12.67 -11.84 1.17
C GLY A 110 -12.93 -11.96 2.67
N SER A 111 -12.95 -13.18 3.23
CA SER A 111 -13.13 -13.42 4.67
C SER A 111 -12.05 -12.77 5.55
N PHE A 112 -10.84 -12.55 5.02
CA PHE A 112 -9.75 -11.92 5.76
C PHE A 112 -9.99 -10.42 5.99
N THR A 113 -10.88 -9.80 5.24
CA THR A 113 -11.12 -8.35 5.35
C THR A 113 -11.71 -7.94 6.68
N GLN A 114 -12.41 -8.87 7.36
CA GLN A 114 -13.00 -8.68 8.68
C GLN A 114 -12.12 -9.21 9.84
N ASP A 115 -11.07 -9.95 9.53
CA ASP A 115 -10.17 -10.55 10.52
C ASP A 115 -9.11 -9.54 10.98
N PRO A 116 -9.03 -9.21 12.28
CA PRO A 116 -8.09 -8.22 12.81
C PRO A 116 -6.62 -8.64 12.77
N THR A 117 -6.34 -9.94 12.60
CA THR A 117 -4.98 -10.51 12.72
C THR A 117 -4.17 -10.45 11.43
N ASN A 118 -4.67 -9.77 10.39
CA ASN A 118 -4.03 -9.64 9.09
C ASN A 118 -4.21 -8.24 8.49
N HIS A 119 -3.48 -7.95 7.39
CA HIS A 119 -3.56 -6.67 6.68
C HIS A 119 -4.45 -6.70 5.43
N ILE A 120 -5.07 -7.83 5.12
CA ILE A 120 -5.77 -8.09 3.86
C ILE A 120 -7.11 -7.33 3.81
N GLY A 121 -7.34 -6.56 2.74
CA GLY A 121 -8.55 -5.75 2.56
C GLY A 121 -8.67 -4.56 3.52
N LYS A 122 -7.57 -3.86 3.77
CA LYS A 122 -7.48 -2.80 4.78
C LYS A 122 -6.76 -1.56 4.27
N ILE A 123 -6.99 -0.43 4.94
CA ILE A 123 -6.06 0.70 4.95
C ILE A 123 -5.17 0.54 6.17
N ILE A 124 -3.88 0.63 5.96
CA ILE A 124 -2.88 0.72 7.02
C ILE A 124 -2.40 2.16 7.17
N ARG A 125 -1.98 2.54 8.38
CA ARG A 125 -1.34 3.82 8.69
C ARG A 125 -0.11 3.57 9.55
N ILE A 126 1.04 4.01 9.05
CA ILE A 126 2.34 3.82 9.68
C ILE A 126 3.15 5.13 9.72
N ASN A 127 4.10 5.21 10.61
CA ASN A 127 5.15 6.22 10.58
C ASN A 127 6.03 6.01 9.33
N ARG A 128 6.82 7.01 8.97
CA ARG A 128 7.72 6.92 7.80
C ARG A 128 8.79 5.84 7.92
N ASP A 129 9.07 5.36 9.13
CA ASP A 129 10.00 4.27 9.43
C ASP A 129 9.33 2.88 9.48
N GLY A 130 8.03 2.81 9.29
CA GLY A 130 7.24 1.57 9.30
C GLY A 130 6.61 1.22 10.64
N SER A 131 6.95 1.92 11.73
CA SER A 131 6.33 1.67 13.03
C SER A 131 4.87 2.13 13.06
N ALA A 132 4.04 1.45 13.86
CA ALA A 132 2.64 1.83 14.03
C ALA A 132 2.51 3.07 14.94
N PRO A 133 1.74 4.11 14.53
CA PRO A 133 1.40 5.23 15.41
C PRO A 133 0.56 4.78 16.60
N SER A 134 0.87 5.30 17.79
CA SER A 134 0.15 4.96 19.03
C SER A 134 -1.32 5.43 19.05
N ASP A 135 -1.67 6.35 18.18
CA ASP A 135 -3.05 6.86 18.02
C ASP A 135 -3.83 6.15 16.91
N ASN A 136 -3.33 5.06 16.35
CA ASN A 136 -4.12 4.19 15.46
C ASN A 136 -5.32 3.60 16.21
N PRO A 137 -6.45 3.34 15.51
CA PRO A 137 -7.69 2.93 16.16
C PRO A 137 -7.55 1.64 16.99
N TYR A 138 -6.65 0.77 16.60
CA TYR A 138 -6.48 -0.56 17.18
C TYR A 138 -5.12 -0.76 17.85
N SER A 139 -4.34 0.30 18.07
CA SER A 139 -2.97 0.25 18.62
C SER A 139 -2.89 -0.33 20.04
N SER A 140 -3.99 -0.31 20.78
CA SER A 140 -4.08 -0.86 22.15
C SER A 140 -4.89 -2.17 22.24
N GLU A 141 -5.40 -2.65 21.10
CA GLU A 141 -6.20 -3.87 21.06
C GLU A 141 -5.29 -5.09 20.90
N PRO A 142 -5.30 -6.05 21.84
CA PRO A 142 -4.31 -7.15 21.86
C PRO A 142 -4.43 -8.12 20.68
N ASP A 143 -5.62 -8.21 20.08
CA ASP A 143 -5.90 -9.13 18.97
C ASP A 143 -5.85 -8.45 17.60
N TRP A 144 -5.47 -7.18 17.55
CA TRP A 144 -5.39 -6.41 16.29
C TRP A 144 -3.95 -6.09 15.90
N LEU A 145 -3.70 -6.07 14.60
CA LEU A 145 -2.46 -5.51 14.09
C LEU A 145 -2.49 -3.97 14.24
N PRO A 146 -1.50 -3.38 14.92
CA PRO A 146 -1.53 -1.96 15.30
C PRO A 146 -1.44 -0.99 14.11
N GLU A 147 -1.02 -1.46 12.93
CA GLU A 147 -0.96 -0.68 11.70
C GLU A 147 -2.32 -0.49 11.04
N VAL A 148 -3.32 -1.30 11.40
CA VAL A 148 -4.66 -1.26 10.79
C VAL A 148 -5.37 0.05 11.15
N TYR A 149 -5.89 0.73 10.12
CA TYR A 149 -6.60 2.00 10.25
C TYR A 149 -8.08 1.91 9.88
N GLN A 150 -8.40 1.14 8.82
CA GLN A 150 -9.77 0.92 8.33
C GLN A 150 -9.85 -0.46 7.69
N ILE A 151 -11.00 -1.12 7.79
CA ILE A 151 -11.21 -2.50 7.33
C ILE A 151 -12.36 -2.63 6.34
N GLY A 152 -12.56 -3.84 5.80
CA GLY A 152 -13.72 -4.19 4.99
C GLY A 152 -13.65 -3.67 3.56
N LEU A 153 -12.47 -3.70 2.95
CA LEU A 153 -12.22 -3.24 1.59
C LEU A 153 -11.91 -4.42 0.66
N ARG A 154 -12.31 -4.32 -0.62
CA ARG A 154 -12.00 -5.32 -1.61
C ARG A 154 -10.67 -5.04 -2.33
N ASN A 155 -10.62 -4.01 -3.15
CA ASN A 155 -9.44 -3.67 -3.93
C ASN A 155 -9.34 -2.14 -4.14
N PRO A 156 -8.91 -1.40 -3.12
CA PRO A 156 -8.77 0.05 -3.23
C PRO A 156 -7.50 0.42 -4.00
N GLN A 157 -7.66 0.96 -5.22
CA GLN A 157 -6.56 1.31 -6.12
C GLN A 157 -6.36 2.81 -6.33
N GLY A 158 -7.32 3.65 -5.97
CA GLY A 158 -7.17 5.09 -5.94
C GLY A 158 -7.13 5.60 -4.52
N MET A 159 -6.27 6.58 -4.24
CA MET A 159 -6.23 7.31 -2.97
C MET A 159 -5.80 8.75 -3.26
N ALA A 160 -6.54 9.71 -2.75
CA ALA A 160 -6.26 11.12 -2.94
C ALA A 160 -6.64 11.94 -1.71
N LEU A 161 -5.88 13.01 -1.48
CA LEU A 161 -6.17 14.00 -0.44
C LEU A 161 -7.11 15.07 -1.02
N ASN A 162 -8.20 15.37 -0.30
CA ASN A 162 -9.05 16.51 -0.62
C ASN A 162 -8.36 17.81 -0.15
N PRO A 163 -8.06 18.74 -1.04
CA PRO A 163 -7.33 19.96 -0.65
C PRO A 163 -8.16 20.94 0.19
N ASN A 164 -9.47 20.76 0.28
CA ASN A 164 -10.37 21.70 1.00
C ASN A 164 -10.46 21.37 2.50
N ASP A 165 -10.45 20.10 2.86
CA ASP A 165 -10.68 19.64 4.24
C ASP A 165 -9.60 18.66 4.74
N ASN A 166 -8.62 18.35 3.90
CA ASN A 166 -7.54 17.41 4.21
C ASN A 166 -8.02 15.98 4.48
N SER A 167 -9.24 15.59 4.03
CA SER A 167 -9.73 14.20 4.09
C SER A 167 -9.05 13.33 3.05
N ILE A 168 -8.88 12.04 3.33
CA ILE A 168 -8.39 11.05 2.35
C ILE A 168 -9.60 10.33 1.76
N TYR A 169 -9.64 10.23 0.43
CA TYR A 169 -10.64 9.45 -0.30
C TYR A 169 -9.99 8.32 -1.06
N ILE A 170 -10.74 7.23 -1.22
CA ILE A 170 -10.35 6.04 -2.00
C ILE A 170 -11.37 5.73 -3.09
N THR A 171 -10.90 5.08 -4.14
CA THR A 171 -11.76 4.33 -5.06
C THR A 171 -11.51 2.84 -4.86
N ASN A 172 -12.59 2.06 -4.77
CA ASN A 172 -12.51 0.63 -4.51
C ASN A 172 -13.28 -0.14 -5.57
N HIS A 173 -12.65 -1.17 -6.12
CA HIS A 173 -13.31 -2.08 -7.05
C HIS A 173 -14.23 -3.06 -6.33
N GLY A 174 -15.52 -3.02 -6.69
CA GLY A 174 -16.51 -4.01 -6.28
C GLY A 174 -16.53 -5.25 -7.20
N PRO A 175 -17.35 -6.27 -6.87
CA PRO A 175 -17.65 -7.37 -7.77
C PRO A 175 -18.79 -6.96 -8.71
N LYS A 176 -18.79 -7.36 -9.97
CA LYS A 176 -19.95 -7.24 -10.93
C LYS A 176 -20.74 -5.92 -10.83
N GLY A 177 -20.09 -4.84 -10.60
CA GLY A 177 -20.65 -3.55 -10.12
C GLY A 177 -20.33 -3.33 -8.65
N GLY A 178 -20.77 -2.25 -8.04
CA GLY A 178 -20.46 -1.94 -6.63
C GLY A 178 -19.08 -1.29 -6.44
N ASP A 179 -18.45 -0.81 -7.51
CA ASP A 179 -17.33 0.12 -7.40
C ASP A 179 -17.80 1.36 -6.63
N PHE A 180 -16.99 1.85 -5.70
CA PHE A 180 -17.37 3.01 -4.93
C PHE A 180 -16.22 4.01 -4.74
N PHE A 181 -16.61 5.24 -4.43
CA PHE A 181 -15.75 6.29 -3.92
C PHE A 181 -16.14 6.55 -2.46
N GLY A 182 -15.18 6.54 -1.56
CA GLY A 182 -15.45 6.68 -0.13
C GLY A 182 -14.30 7.32 0.64
N GLU A 183 -14.62 7.82 1.83
CA GLU A 183 -13.64 8.47 2.71
C GLU A 183 -12.88 7.45 3.56
N VAL A 184 -11.59 7.67 3.77
CA VAL A 184 -10.79 6.91 4.74
C VAL A 184 -11.01 7.49 6.12
N VAL A 185 -11.75 6.76 6.95
CA VAL A 185 -12.14 7.19 8.29
C VAL A 185 -11.61 6.24 9.34
N LYS A 186 -11.01 6.79 10.39
CA LYS A 186 -10.40 6.05 11.50
C LYS A 186 -11.36 5.03 12.11
N GLY A 187 -10.95 3.76 12.16
CA GLY A 187 -11.69 2.68 12.82
C GLY A 187 -12.97 2.23 12.13
N THR A 188 -13.22 2.68 10.88
CA THR A 188 -14.46 2.31 10.17
C THR A 188 -14.31 0.99 9.41
N ASN A 189 -15.47 0.40 9.06
CA ASN A 189 -15.60 -0.84 8.32
C ASN A 189 -16.55 -0.62 7.12
N TYR A 190 -16.05 -0.85 5.91
CA TYR A 190 -16.86 -0.79 4.68
C TYR A 190 -17.67 -2.07 4.41
N GLY A 191 -17.46 -3.13 5.22
CA GLY A 191 -18.32 -4.31 5.23
C GLY A 191 -18.05 -5.36 4.16
N TRP A 192 -17.04 -5.20 3.32
CA TRP A 192 -16.64 -6.29 2.42
C TRP A 192 -16.09 -7.45 3.26
N MET A 193 -16.53 -8.68 3.14
CA MET A 193 -17.47 -9.39 2.27
C MET A 193 -18.83 -9.65 2.94
N ASP A 194 -19.12 -9.05 4.10
CA ASP A 194 -20.32 -9.39 4.87
C ASP A 194 -21.60 -8.75 4.31
N VAL A 195 -21.48 -7.60 3.63
CA VAL A 195 -22.62 -6.78 3.15
C VAL A 195 -22.53 -6.43 1.66
N ALA A 196 -21.84 -7.21 0.86
CA ALA A 196 -21.67 -6.96 -0.58
C ALA A 196 -22.45 -7.96 -1.46
#